data_f28721251d10a3b33e7ab1c200277f83
#
_entry.id   f28721251d10a3b33e7ab1c200277f83
#
_cell.length_a   1.000
_cell.length_b   1.000
_cell.length_c   1.000
_cell.angle_alpha   90.00
_cell.angle_beta   90.00
_cell.angle_gamma   90.00
#
_symmetry.space_group_name_H-M   'P 1'
#
loop_
_entity.id
_entity.type
_entity.pdbx_description
1 polymer ?
#
loop_
_entity_poly.entity_id
_entity_poly.type
_entity_poly.pdbx_seq_one_letter_code
_entity_poly.pdbx_strand_id
1 'polypeptide(L)'
;MPMIVDPDVFGPYPHPAPGYDFHERTVSRHLVHRASVSEVLITGWQATGLYDFLLGAQWPRLHGFYRLPGDRHHDPLLLAETIRQAGLLIGHVGFGVPRGHHFAMDDLSYALGPAGLDGLAVAGEPTSLMLRVSCEDVRMPHGRLGSLRVHVEVERAGCPVGRGSAQLRVISPTSYARLRDAGRRAAVPGPPGVPTAPELVGRELAADVVLSPSLLPGSWLLRTDPGHPVLFDRALDHVPGMLVLEAARQAAQRLRHPEPVVPVELVSSFSSYIELDRPCLVRAVPEDGPDGGGPEGGGPGGVRRPGPDGGGSAHRPVAVRVLLVQDGRTAAECRLLTGPVAGPVSESATGRLGQARREAFEDCPAGPGLPLAS
;
A
#
# COMPACT_ATOMS: atom_id res chain seq x y z
N MET A 1 -36.37 -11.42 -5.31
CA MET A 1 -35.92 -12.72 -5.80
C MET A 1 -34.40 -12.67 -5.81
N PRO A 2 -33.68 -13.56 -5.11
CA PRO A 2 -32.25 -13.65 -5.28
C PRO A 2 -31.99 -14.17 -6.70
N MET A 3 -31.25 -13.39 -7.51
CA MET A 3 -30.73 -13.87 -8.79
C MET A 3 -29.75 -15.02 -8.47
N ILE A 4 -30.12 -16.22 -8.86
CA ILE A 4 -29.20 -17.36 -8.93
C ILE A 4 -28.20 -16.96 -10.02
N VAL A 5 -27.02 -16.55 -9.62
CA VAL A 5 -25.93 -16.30 -10.55
C VAL A 5 -25.44 -17.66 -11.02
N ASP A 6 -25.59 -17.91 -12.32
CA ASP A 6 -25.11 -19.09 -13.01
C ASP A 6 -23.62 -19.27 -12.70
N PRO A 7 -23.14 -20.41 -12.21
CA PRO A 7 -21.73 -20.67 -11.99
C PRO A 7 -20.87 -20.54 -13.25
N ASP A 8 -21.45 -20.56 -14.45
CA ASP A 8 -20.77 -20.31 -15.71
C ASP A 8 -20.51 -18.80 -16.01
N VAL A 9 -20.97 -17.89 -15.14
CA VAL A 9 -20.72 -16.43 -15.24
C VAL A 9 -19.31 -16.04 -14.74
N PHE A 10 -18.64 -16.91 -13.98
CA PHE A 10 -17.21 -16.71 -13.71
C PHE A 10 -16.46 -16.85 -15.03
N GLY A 11 -15.87 -15.75 -15.52
CA GLY A 11 -15.21 -15.65 -16.79
C GLY A 11 -14.29 -16.82 -17.15
N PRO A 12 -13.61 -16.82 -18.29
CA PRO A 12 -12.94 -17.99 -18.89
C PRO A 12 -11.78 -18.61 -18.08
N TYR A 13 -11.69 -18.28 -16.79
CA TYR A 13 -10.62 -18.74 -15.93
C TYR A 13 -11.10 -19.90 -15.04
N PRO A 14 -10.52 -21.11 -15.20
CA PRO A 14 -10.92 -22.26 -14.42
C PRO A 14 -10.66 -22.05 -12.92
N HIS A 15 -11.60 -22.50 -12.08
CA HIS A 15 -11.38 -22.60 -10.64
C HIS A 15 -10.24 -23.58 -10.36
N PRO A 16 -9.39 -23.32 -9.35
CA PRO A 16 -8.36 -24.27 -8.96
C PRO A 16 -8.99 -25.58 -8.47
N ALA A 17 -8.32 -26.70 -8.79
CA ALA A 17 -8.73 -28.03 -8.36
C ALA A 17 -8.62 -28.19 -6.83
N PRO A 18 -9.37 -29.15 -6.21
CA PRO A 18 -9.16 -29.52 -4.82
C PRO A 18 -7.69 -29.87 -4.55
N GLY A 19 -7.10 -29.32 -3.47
CA GLY A 19 -5.68 -29.49 -3.15
C GLY A 19 -4.75 -28.51 -3.89
N TYR A 20 -5.30 -27.45 -4.49
CA TYR A 20 -4.52 -26.40 -5.17
C TYR A 20 -3.50 -25.75 -4.22
N ASP A 21 -2.23 -25.79 -4.61
CA ASP A 21 -1.19 -25.02 -3.93
C ASP A 21 -1.25 -23.56 -4.38
N PHE A 22 -1.66 -22.69 -3.46
CA PHE A 22 -1.76 -21.26 -3.71
C PHE A 22 -0.42 -20.57 -3.99
N HIS A 23 0.73 -21.22 -3.74
CA HIS A 23 2.04 -20.59 -3.82
C HIS A 23 2.98 -21.19 -4.86
N GLU A 24 2.53 -22.19 -5.65
CA GLU A 24 3.35 -22.86 -6.65
C GLU A 24 3.77 -21.95 -7.81
N ARG A 25 2.90 -20.99 -8.20
CA ARG A 25 3.11 -20.14 -9.38
C ARG A 25 2.37 -18.81 -9.25
N THR A 26 2.82 -17.78 -9.97
CA THR A 26 2.08 -16.51 -10.03
C THR A 26 0.85 -16.62 -10.95
N VAL A 27 -0.16 -15.78 -10.70
CA VAL A 27 -1.22 -15.54 -11.68
C VAL A 27 -0.66 -14.83 -12.91
N SER A 28 -1.43 -14.80 -14.02
CA SER A 28 -1.00 -14.06 -15.22
C SER A 28 -0.79 -12.58 -14.90
N ARG A 29 0.38 -12.04 -15.24
CA ARG A 29 0.75 -10.62 -15.03
C ARG A 29 -0.28 -9.62 -15.58
N HIS A 30 -0.99 -10.00 -16.63
CA HIS A 30 -2.02 -9.17 -17.25
C HIS A 30 -3.26 -8.99 -16.37
N LEU A 31 -3.54 -9.93 -15.45
CA LEU A 31 -4.68 -9.86 -14.53
C LEU A 31 -4.43 -8.91 -13.35
N VAL A 32 -3.17 -8.62 -13.06
CA VAL A 32 -2.76 -7.69 -12.02
C VAL A 32 -2.14 -6.40 -12.58
N HIS A 33 -2.25 -6.23 -13.90
CA HIS A 33 -1.74 -5.08 -14.66
C HIS A 33 -0.25 -4.81 -14.43
N ARG A 34 0.57 -5.87 -14.47
CA ARG A 34 2.03 -5.77 -14.43
C ARG A 34 2.65 -6.17 -15.78
N ALA A 35 3.77 -5.53 -16.13
CA ALA A 35 4.58 -5.91 -17.29
C ALA A 35 5.62 -6.97 -16.91
N SER A 36 6.26 -6.84 -15.76
CA SER A 36 7.21 -7.80 -15.24
C SER A 36 6.52 -8.90 -14.44
N VAL A 37 6.90 -10.18 -14.67
CA VAL A 37 6.44 -11.32 -13.86
C VAL A 37 6.97 -11.22 -12.43
N SER A 38 8.17 -10.65 -12.22
CA SER A 38 8.74 -10.45 -10.89
C SER A 38 7.95 -9.48 -10.00
N GLU A 39 7.11 -8.64 -10.60
CA GLU A 39 6.24 -7.70 -9.90
C GLU A 39 4.84 -8.27 -9.62
N VAL A 40 4.59 -9.54 -9.95
CA VAL A 40 3.33 -10.23 -9.66
C VAL A 40 3.40 -10.86 -8.28
N LEU A 41 2.65 -10.31 -7.33
CA LEU A 41 2.63 -10.78 -5.95
C LEU A 41 1.58 -11.86 -5.70
N ILE A 42 0.48 -11.86 -6.47
CA ILE A 42 -0.60 -12.83 -6.32
C ILE A 42 -0.23 -14.14 -7.00
N THR A 43 -0.37 -15.25 -6.28
CA THR A 43 0.09 -16.58 -6.71
C THR A 43 -1.06 -17.53 -7.00
N GLY A 44 -2.26 -17.28 -6.47
CA GLY A 44 -3.41 -18.12 -6.74
C GLY A 44 -4.70 -17.45 -6.28
N TRP A 45 -5.85 -18.03 -6.64
CA TRP A 45 -7.16 -17.55 -6.22
C TRP A 45 -8.19 -18.66 -6.27
N GLN A 46 -9.23 -18.53 -5.44
CA GLN A 46 -10.41 -19.40 -5.44
C GLN A 46 -11.62 -18.58 -5.00
N ALA A 47 -12.75 -18.73 -5.68
CA ALA A 47 -14.01 -18.21 -5.18
C ALA A 47 -14.53 -19.10 -4.04
N THR A 48 -14.89 -18.49 -2.92
CA THR A 48 -15.48 -19.17 -1.74
C THR A 48 -16.95 -18.81 -1.55
N GLY A 49 -17.39 -17.79 -2.25
CA GLY A 49 -18.78 -17.30 -2.27
C GLY A 49 -19.03 -16.45 -3.51
N LEU A 50 -20.23 -15.85 -3.59
CA LEU A 50 -20.58 -14.99 -4.73
C LEU A 50 -19.69 -13.75 -4.83
N TYR A 51 -19.30 -13.21 -3.69
CA TYR A 51 -18.49 -12.01 -3.54
C TYR A 51 -17.26 -12.24 -2.65
N ASP A 52 -16.97 -13.50 -2.32
CA ASP A 52 -15.91 -13.88 -1.40
C ASP A 52 -14.88 -14.74 -2.12
N PHE A 53 -13.61 -14.44 -1.86
CA PHE A 53 -12.49 -15.09 -2.52
C PHE A 53 -11.36 -15.37 -1.52
N LEU A 54 -10.62 -16.43 -1.78
CA LEU A 54 -9.37 -16.75 -1.11
C LEU A 54 -8.24 -16.62 -2.14
N LEU A 55 -7.20 -15.85 -1.80
CA LEU A 55 -6.04 -15.65 -2.68
C LEU A 55 -4.77 -16.07 -1.95
N GLY A 56 -3.82 -16.61 -2.72
CA GLY A 56 -2.42 -16.71 -2.30
C GLY A 56 -1.62 -15.51 -2.78
N ALA A 57 -0.66 -15.07 -1.99
CA ALA A 57 0.36 -14.12 -2.42
C ALA A 57 1.71 -14.51 -1.85
N GLN A 58 2.79 -14.11 -2.54
CA GLN A 58 4.14 -14.34 -2.05
C GLN A 58 4.99 -13.09 -2.23
N TRP A 59 5.66 -12.67 -1.16
CA TRP A 59 6.64 -11.62 -1.20
C TRP A 59 8.05 -12.21 -1.27
N PRO A 60 8.93 -11.67 -2.14
CA PRO A 60 10.32 -12.09 -2.15
C PRO A 60 10.98 -11.75 -0.81
N ARG A 61 12.04 -12.44 -0.43
CA ARG A 61 12.80 -12.14 0.80
C ARG A 61 13.20 -10.68 0.90
N LEU A 62 13.65 -10.10 -0.21
CA LEU A 62 13.92 -8.67 -0.36
C LEU A 62 13.35 -8.23 -1.69
N HIS A 63 12.45 -7.27 -1.64
CA HIS A 63 11.94 -6.64 -2.85
C HIS A 63 12.90 -5.54 -3.29
N GLY A 64 13.13 -5.37 -4.60
CA GLY A 64 14.06 -4.38 -5.12
C GLY A 64 13.74 -2.95 -4.72
N PHE A 65 12.47 -2.62 -4.53
CA PHE A 65 11.98 -1.28 -4.20
C PHE A 65 11.25 -1.21 -2.85
N TYR A 66 10.28 -2.12 -2.59
CA TYR A 66 9.48 -2.13 -1.35
C TYR A 66 10.28 -2.76 -0.19
N ARG A 67 11.29 -2.04 0.28
CA ARG A 67 12.17 -2.41 1.39
C ARG A 67 12.38 -1.21 2.32
N LEU A 68 12.57 -1.50 3.59
CA LEU A 68 12.94 -0.50 4.58
C LEU A 68 14.45 -0.52 4.81
N PRO A 69 15.07 0.59 5.21
CA PRO A 69 16.47 0.61 5.59
C PRO A 69 16.80 -0.47 6.63
N GLY A 70 17.89 -1.22 6.38
CA GLY A 70 18.34 -2.32 7.24
C GLY A 70 17.68 -3.66 6.97
N ASP A 71 16.77 -3.79 6.01
CA ASP A 71 16.22 -5.05 5.46
C ASP A 71 15.64 -6.04 6.49
N ARG A 72 15.19 -5.55 7.64
CA ARG A 72 14.60 -6.39 8.69
C ARG A 72 13.12 -6.65 8.50
N HIS A 73 12.43 -5.74 7.82
CA HIS A 73 10.99 -5.78 7.60
C HIS A 73 10.68 -5.42 6.15
N HIS A 74 9.64 -6.03 5.63
CA HIS A 74 9.05 -5.59 4.38
C HIS A 74 8.47 -4.18 4.53
N ASP A 75 8.55 -3.37 3.48
CA ASP A 75 7.88 -2.06 3.46
C ASP A 75 6.35 -2.27 3.46
N PRO A 76 5.60 -1.62 4.36
CA PRO A 76 4.13 -1.71 4.37
C PRO A 76 3.45 -1.36 3.04
N LEU A 77 4.10 -0.60 2.15
CA LEU A 77 3.57 -0.35 0.80
C LEU A 77 3.53 -1.62 -0.06
N LEU A 78 4.26 -2.67 0.31
CA LEU A 78 4.13 -3.98 -0.35
C LEU A 78 2.76 -4.60 -0.06
N LEU A 79 2.21 -4.38 1.15
CA LEU A 79 0.83 -4.74 1.48
C LEU A 79 -0.18 -3.95 0.63
N ALA A 80 0.03 -2.63 0.47
CA ALA A 80 -0.81 -1.79 -0.39
C ALA A 80 -0.80 -2.28 -1.85
N GLU A 81 0.37 -2.63 -2.38
CA GLU A 81 0.48 -3.19 -3.74
C GLU A 81 -0.22 -4.54 -3.85
N THR A 82 -0.12 -5.40 -2.84
CA THR A 82 -0.81 -6.69 -2.79
C THR A 82 -2.34 -6.51 -2.82
N ILE A 83 -2.88 -5.56 -2.04
CA ILE A 83 -4.31 -5.22 -2.03
C ILE A 83 -4.75 -4.70 -3.41
N ARG A 84 -3.96 -3.82 -4.02
CA ARG A 84 -4.23 -3.33 -5.37
C ARG A 84 -4.29 -4.47 -6.39
N GLN A 85 -3.33 -5.38 -6.37
CA GLN A 85 -3.30 -6.53 -7.27
C GLN A 85 -4.47 -7.48 -7.03
N ALA A 86 -4.86 -7.71 -5.78
CA ALA A 86 -6.02 -8.51 -5.44
C ALA A 86 -7.30 -7.93 -6.05
N GLY A 87 -7.55 -6.63 -5.90
CA GLY A 87 -8.72 -5.97 -6.48
C GLY A 87 -8.77 -6.05 -8.02
N LEU A 88 -7.62 -5.87 -8.70
CA LEU A 88 -7.52 -6.01 -10.15
C LEU A 88 -7.82 -7.44 -10.60
N LEU A 89 -7.20 -8.42 -9.95
CA LEU A 89 -7.43 -9.84 -10.22
C LEU A 89 -8.92 -10.16 -10.11
N ILE A 90 -9.55 -9.82 -8.97
CA ILE A 90 -10.95 -10.10 -8.73
C ILE A 90 -11.85 -9.45 -9.78
N GLY A 91 -11.57 -8.21 -10.19
CA GLY A 91 -12.29 -7.59 -11.30
C GLY A 91 -12.27 -8.42 -12.57
N HIS A 92 -11.14 -9.03 -12.91
CA HIS A 92 -11.00 -9.88 -14.08
C HIS A 92 -11.61 -11.28 -13.90
N VAL A 93 -11.25 -12.00 -12.83
CA VAL A 93 -11.61 -13.41 -12.68
C VAL A 93 -12.96 -13.61 -11.98
N GLY A 94 -13.34 -12.73 -11.05
CA GLY A 94 -14.60 -12.80 -10.32
C GLY A 94 -15.76 -12.14 -11.06
N PHE A 95 -15.48 -11.08 -11.81
CA PHE A 95 -16.54 -10.29 -12.47
C PHE A 95 -16.40 -10.22 -13.98
N GLY A 96 -15.47 -10.97 -14.59
CA GLY A 96 -15.36 -11.12 -16.04
C GLY A 96 -14.95 -9.82 -16.77
N VAL A 97 -14.28 -8.88 -16.12
CA VAL A 97 -13.81 -7.66 -16.81
C VAL A 97 -12.83 -8.04 -17.92
N PRO A 98 -13.09 -7.66 -19.17
CA PRO A 98 -12.20 -8.01 -20.27
C PRO A 98 -10.83 -7.36 -20.17
N ARG A 99 -9.80 -8.03 -20.69
CA ARG A 99 -8.47 -7.41 -20.85
C ARG A 99 -8.56 -6.13 -21.67
N GLY A 100 -7.69 -5.17 -21.37
CA GLY A 100 -7.68 -3.87 -22.02
C GLY A 100 -8.62 -2.84 -21.39
N HIS A 101 -9.50 -3.24 -20.45
CA HIS A 101 -10.20 -2.28 -19.61
C HIS A 101 -9.23 -1.64 -18.61
N HIS A 102 -9.50 -0.39 -18.25
CA HIS A 102 -8.75 0.36 -17.25
C HIS A 102 -9.46 0.26 -15.91
N PHE A 103 -8.68 0.24 -14.84
CA PHE A 103 -9.18 0.37 -13.49
C PHE A 103 -8.68 1.69 -12.91
N ALA A 104 -9.59 2.57 -12.55
CA ALA A 104 -9.29 3.74 -11.77
C ALA A 104 -9.51 3.39 -10.29
N MET A 105 -8.53 3.66 -9.47
CA MET A 105 -8.59 3.50 -8.03
C MET A 105 -9.07 4.83 -7.43
N ASP A 106 -10.19 4.82 -6.72
CA ASP A 106 -10.74 6.01 -6.06
C ASP A 106 -10.16 6.18 -4.67
N ASP A 107 -9.88 5.07 -4.00
CA ASP A 107 -9.20 5.04 -2.71
C ASP A 107 -8.43 3.72 -2.55
N LEU A 108 -7.48 3.73 -1.62
CA LEU A 108 -6.83 2.55 -1.08
C LEU A 108 -6.45 2.83 0.37
N SER A 109 -6.69 1.86 1.22
CA SER A 109 -6.28 1.93 2.62
C SER A 109 -5.66 0.61 3.09
N TYR A 110 -4.79 0.69 4.09
CA TYR A 110 -4.35 -0.46 4.85
C TYR A 110 -4.06 -0.08 6.31
N ALA A 111 -4.12 -1.08 7.17
CA ALA A 111 -3.62 -1.04 8.54
C ALA A 111 -2.87 -2.34 8.82
N LEU A 112 -1.72 -2.24 9.51
CA LEU A 112 -0.99 -3.41 9.97
C LEU A 112 -1.78 -4.15 11.06
N GLY A 113 -1.57 -5.45 11.17
CA GLY A 113 -2.18 -6.29 12.20
C GLY A 113 -1.63 -6.00 13.60
N PRO A 114 -2.10 -6.75 14.62
CA PRO A 114 -1.71 -6.52 16.01
C PRO A 114 -0.22 -6.60 16.29
N ALA A 115 0.52 -7.41 15.53
CA ALA A 115 1.98 -7.48 15.61
C ALA A 115 2.69 -6.25 15.04
N GLY A 116 1.94 -5.31 14.43
CA GLY A 116 2.51 -4.11 13.81
C GLY A 116 3.58 -4.46 12.78
N LEU A 117 4.72 -3.75 12.84
CA LEU A 117 5.82 -3.97 11.90
C LEU A 117 6.48 -5.36 12.07
N ASP A 118 6.46 -5.96 13.26
CA ASP A 118 7.03 -7.30 13.47
C ASP A 118 6.28 -8.38 12.66
N GLY A 119 4.99 -8.19 12.34
CA GLY A 119 4.25 -9.04 11.40
C GLY A 119 4.82 -9.04 9.98
N LEU A 120 5.56 -7.99 9.63
CA LEU A 120 6.24 -7.84 8.34
C LEU A 120 7.72 -8.25 8.38
N ALA A 121 8.19 -8.93 9.44
CA ALA A 121 9.58 -9.32 9.55
C ALA A 121 10.03 -10.21 8.38
N VAL A 122 11.19 -9.86 7.82
CA VAL A 122 11.84 -10.64 6.75
C VAL A 122 12.35 -11.95 7.34
N ALA A 123 12.03 -13.07 6.69
CA ALA A 123 12.49 -14.41 7.06
C ALA A 123 13.61 -14.92 6.14
N GLY A 124 14.10 -16.11 6.46
CA GLY A 124 15.08 -16.82 5.62
C GLY A 124 14.55 -17.26 4.24
N GLU A 125 13.20 -17.32 4.10
CA GLU A 125 12.49 -17.73 2.89
C GLU A 125 11.53 -16.63 2.40
N PRO A 126 11.04 -16.71 1.16
CA PRO A 126 9.95 -15.84 0.69
C PRO A 126 8.73 -15.92 1.62
N THR A 127 8.04 -14.79 1.78
CA THR A 127 6.89 -14.71 2.67
C THR A 127 5.62 -15.10 1.93
N SER A 128 5.09 -16.28 2.23
CA SER A 128 3.79 -16.75 1.72
C SER A 128 2.65 -16.19 2.57
N LEU A 129 1.62 -15.67 1.90
CA LEU A 129 0.46 -15.01 2.51
C LEU A 129 -0.83 -15.60 1.97
N MET A 130 -1.84 -15.64 2.83
CA MET A 130 -3.22 -15.91 2.44
C MET A 130 -4.05 -14.64 2.60
N LEU A 131 -4.89 -14.35 1.62
CA LEU A 131 -5.77 -13.20 1.61
C LEU A 131 -7.22 -13.67 1.58
N ARG A 132 -8.03 -13.21 2.53
CA ARG A 132 -9.49 -13.29 2.47
C ARG A 132 -10.00 -12.01 1.86
N VAL A 133 -10.70 -12.10 0.74
CA VAL A 133 -11.22 -10.94 0.01
C VAL A 133 -12.72 -11.02 -0.04
N SER A 134 -13.40 -9.98 0.44
CA SER A 134 -14.83 -9.77 0.24
C SER A 134 -15.06 -8.55 -0.64
N CYS A 135 -16.11 -8.61 -1.47
CA CYS A 135 -16.46 -7.53 -2.39
C CYS A 135 -17.78 -6.89 -1.93
N GLU A 136 -17.77 -5.58 -1.79
CA GLU A 136 -18.93 -4.76 -1.43
C GLU A 136 -19.14 -3.66 -2.48
N ASP A 137 -20.26 -2.95 -2.39
CA ASP A 137 -20.61 -1.84 -3.28
C ASP A 137 -20.47 -2.19 -4.78
N VAL A 138 -20.73 -3.45 -5.12
CA VAL A 138 -20.63 -3.98 -6.48
C VAL A 138 -21.71 -3.36 -7.35
N ARG A 139 -21.32 -2.56 -8.34
CA ARG A 139 -22.23 -1.94 -9.30
C ARG A 139 -22.05 -2.57 -10.67
N MET A 140 -23.12 -3.12 -11.22
CA MET A 140 -23.14 -3.86 -12.49
C MET A 140 -24.05 -3.17 -13.53
N PRO A 141 -23.74 -1.96 -14.02
CA PRO A 141 -24.53 -1.34 -15.07
C PRO A 141 -24.56 -2.23 -16.32
N HIS A 142 -25.76 -2.51 -16.82
CA HIS A 142 -25.99 -3.37 -17.97
C HIS A 142 -25.33 -4.76 -17.86
N GLY A 143 -25.27 -5.33 -16.65
CA GLY A 143 -24.68 -6.66 -16.40
C GLY A 143 -23.17 -6.71 -16.47
N ARG A 144 -22.46 -5.57 -16.51
CA ARG A 144 -21.00 -5.48 -16.52
C ARG A 144 -20.49 -4.73 -15.30
N LEU A 145 -19.37 -5.17 -14.74
CA LEU A 145 -18.78 -4.48 -13.59
C LEU A 145 -18.44 -3.02 -13.95
N GLY A 146 -19.04 -2.09 -13.21
CA GLY A 146 -18.73 -0.65 -13.26
C GLY A 146 -17.83 -0.21 -12.11
N SER A 147 -18.08 -0.73 -10.91
CA SER A 147 -17.25 -0.48 -9.73
C SER A 147 -17.43 -1.55 -8.69
N LEU A 148 -16.43 -1.71 -7.83
CA LEU A 148 -16.49 -2.56 -6.64
C LEU A 148 -15.56 -2.01 -5.57
N ARG A 149 -15.89 -2.31 -4.32
CA ARG A 149 -14.98 -2.19 -3.17
C ARG A 149 -14.50 -3.57 -2.78
N VAL A 150 -13.20 -3.74 -2.64
CA VAL A 150 -12.62 -4.94 -2.05
C VAL A 150 -12.18 -4.64 -0.62
N HIS A 151 -12.47 -5.56 0.28
CA HIS A 151 -11.89 -5.64 1.62
C HIS A 151 -10.99 -6.85 1.67
N VAL A 152 -9.80 -6.67 2.19
CA VAL A 152 -8.75 -7.69 2.19
C VAL A 152 -8.22 -7.86 3.60
N GLU A 153 -8.27 -9.07 4.10
CA GLU A 153 -7.57 -9.49 5.32
C GLU A 153 -6.38 -10.36 4.91
N VAL A 154 -5.23 -10.08 5.47
CA VAL A 154 -3.97 -10.74 5.10
C VAL A 154 -3.41 -11.48 6.29
N GLU A 155 -3.12 -12.77 6.09
CA GLU A 155 -2.57 -13.68 7.07
C GLU A 155 -1.24 -14.28 6.60
N ARG A 156 -0.33 -14.50 7.55
CA ARG A 156 0.92 -15.23 7.37
C ARG A 156 0.94 -16.37 8.38
N ALA A 157 0.98 -17.61 7.89
CA ALA A 157 0.93 -18.81 8.75
C ALA A 157 -0.23 -18.79 9.78
N GLY A 158 -1.41 -18.29 9.39
CA GLY A 158 -2.60 -18.16 10.24
C GLY A 158 -2.62 -16.94 11.16
N CYS A 159 -1.55 -16.12 11.20
CA CYS A 159 -1.49 -14.92 12.01
C CYS A 159 -1.85 -13.67 11.19
N PRO A 160 -2.69 -12.75 11.70
CA PRO A 160 -3.05 -11.53 11.00
C PRO A 160 -1.83 -10.62 10.78
N VAL A 161 -1.52 -10.29 9.53
CA VAL A 161 -0.44 -9.38 9.13
C VAL A 161 -0.97 -7.97 8.93
N GLY A 162 -2.17 -7.86 8.38
CA GLY A 162 -2.80 -6.58 8.12
C GLY A 162 -4.13 -6.74 7.39
N ARG A 163 -4.77 -5.62 7.18
CA ARG A 163 -6.03 -5.51 6.44
C ARG A 163 -6.03 -4.26 5.59
N GLY A 164 -6.90 -4.20 4.61
CA GLY A 164 -7.10 -2.98 3.84
C GLY A 164 -8.29 -3.06 2.91
N SER A 165 -8.51 -1.99 2.17
CA SER A 165 -9.58 -1.92 1.19
C SER A 165 -9.16 -1.06 0.00
N ALA A 166 -9.83 -1.26 -1.13
CA ALA A 166 -9.71 -0.39 -2.29
C ALA A 166 -11.03 -0.27 -3.01
N GLN A 167 -11.40 0.94 -3.44
CA GLN A 167 -12.50 1.21 -4.34
C GLN A 167 -11.98 1.32 -5.76
N LEU A 168 -12.50 0.50 -6.65
CA LEU A 168 -12.10 0.43 -8.04
C LEU A 168 -13.27 0.73 -8.97
N ARG A 169 -13.03 1.56 -9.99
CA ARG A 169 -13.95 1.78 -11.11
C ARG A 169 -13.38 1.17 -12.39
N VAL A 170 -14.23 0.48 -13.12
CA VAL A 170 -13.87 -0.12 -14.41
C VAL A 170 -14.23 0.85 -15.55
N ILE A 171 -13.28 1.14 -16.39
CA ILE A 171 -13.43 2.08 -17.49
C ILE A 171 -13.13 1.33 -18.82
N SER A 172 -14.10 1.31 -19.72
CA SER A 172 -13.87 0.68 -21.03
C SER A 172 -12.81 1.43 -21.83
N PRO A 173 -12.11 0.79 -22.79
CA PRO A 173 -11.12 1.45 -23.62
C PRO A 173 -11.68 2.69 -24.35
N THR A 174 -12.93 2.60 -24.83
CA THR A 174 -13.60 3.72 -25.51
C THR A 174 -13.88 4.87 -24.54
N SER A 175 -14.37 4.58 -23.34
CA SER A 175 -14.63 5.61 -22.31
C SER A 175 -13.32 6.24 -21.83
N TYR A 176 -12.26 5.43 -21.66
CA TYR A 176 -10.94 5.92 -21.30
C TYR A 176 -10.37 6.85 -22.39
N ALA A 177 -10.50 6.46 -23.67
CA ALA A 177 -10.05 7.29 -24.77
C ALA A 177 -10.77 8.64 -24.87
N ARG A 178 -12.04 8.72 -24.42
CA ARG A 178 -12.80 9.98 -24.33
C ARG A 178 -12.40 10.82 -23.11
N LEU A 179 -12.15 10.14 -21.98
CA LEU A 179 -11.72 10.79 -20.74
C LEU A 179 -10.30 11.36 -20.86
N ARG A 180 -9.43 10.59 -21.52
CA ARG A 180 -8.04 10.94 -21.79
C ARG A 180 -7.90 11.30 -23.26
N ASP A 181 -8.00 12.56 -23.60
CA ASP A 181 -7.83 13.02 -24.99
C ASP A 181 -6.45 12.64 -25.57
N ALA A 182 -6.30 12.77 -26.90
CA ALA A 182 -5.05 12.37 -27.56
C ALA A 182 -3.83 13.16 -27.03
N GLY A 183 -4.02 14.46 -26.70
CA GLY A 183 -2.95 15.29 -26.14
C GLY A 183 -2.43 14.79 -24.81
N ARG A 184 -3.33 14.43 -23.89
CA ARG A 184 -2.96 13.89 -22.56
C ARG A 184 -2.29 12.52 -22.66
N ARG A 185 -2.75 11.66 -23.54
CA ARG A 185 -2.14 10.33 -23.77
C ARG A 185 -0.76 10.41 -24.43
N ALA A 186 -0.50 11.47 -25.17
CA ALA A 186 0.79 11.70 -25.82
C ALA A 186 1.71 12.65 -25.03
N ALA A 187 1.28 13.08 -23.85
CA ALA A 187 2.10 13.94 -22.98
C ALA A 187 3.42 13.24 -22.63
N VAL A 188 4.53 13.90 -22.93
CA VAL A 188 5.86 13.40 -22.65
C VAL A 188 6.29 14.00 -21.29
N PRO A 189 6.63 13.18 -20.32
CA PRO A 189 7.18 13.68 -19.07
C PRO A 189 8.47 14.47 -19.33
N GLY A 190 8.65 15.56 -18.58
CA GLY A 190 9.95 16.21 -18.51
C GLY A 190 11.01 15.30 -17.88
N PRO A 191 12.30 15.68 -17.97
CA PRO A 191 13.34 14.94 -17.25
C PRO A 191 13.04 14.94 -15.76
N PRO A 192 13.32 13.82 -15.05
CA PRO A 192 13.13 13.75 -13.62
C PRO A 192 13.92 14.87 -12.93
N GLY A 193 13.27 15.58 -12.00
CA GLY A 193 13.92 16.61 -11.20
C GLY A 193 15.07 16.05 -10.34
N VAL A 194 15.88 16.94 -9.77
CA VAL A 194 16.91 16.54 -8.81
C VAL A 194 16.26 15.89 -7.60
N PRO A 195 16.65 14.67 -7.21
CA PRO A 195 16.07 14.01 -6.04
C PRO A 195 16.46 14.73 -4.75
N THR A 196 15.56 14.73 -3.76
CA THR A 196 15.93 14.97 -2.36
C THR A 196 16.98 13.93 -1.95
N ALA A 197 17.89 14.26 -1.03
CA ALA A 197 18.88 13.30 -0.54
C ALA A 197 18.19 12.04 0.02
N PRO A 198 18.55 10.83 -0.44
CA PRO A 198 17.84 9.60 -0.15
C PRO A 198 17.63 9.31 1.35
N GLU A 199 18.65 9.57 2.15
CA GLU A 199 18.64 9.36 3.60
C GLU A 199 17.58 10.22 4.32
N LEU A 200 17.23 11.38 3.77
CA LEU A 200 16.22 12.27 4.34
C LEU A 200 14.79 11.72 4.17
N VAL A 201 14.59 10.83 3.21
CA VAL A 201 13.29 10.28 2.83
C VAL A 201 13.20 8.77 3.07
N GLY A 202 14.19 8.19 3.77
CA GLY A 202 14.24 6.77 4.11
C GLY A 202 14.41 5.88 2.88
N ARG A 203 15.24 6.30 1.93
CA ARG A 203 15.68 5.52 0.77
C ARG A 203 17.21 5.45 0.74
N GLU A 204 17.75 4.43 0.06
CA GLU A 204 19.19 4.25 -0.11
C GLU A 204 19.64 4.72 -1.49
N LEU A 205 18.78 4.57 -2.49
CA LEU A 205 19.08 4.91 -3.87
C LEU A 205 18.36 6.19 -4.31
N ALA A 206 19.09 7.09 -4.98
CA ALA A 206 18.52 8.30 -5.55
C ALA A 206 17.45 8.01 -6.63
N ALA A 207 17.53 6.85 -7.28
CA ALA A 207 16.53 6.40 -8.25
C ALA A 207 15.16 6.17 -7.60
N ASP A 208 15.12 5.73 -6.33
CA ASP A 208 13.92 5.43 -5.59
C ASP A 208 13.28 6.66 -4.93
N VAL A 209 13.94 7.82 -5.02
CA VAL A 209 13.43 9.07 -4.46
C VAL A 209 12.43 9.69 -5.41
N VAL A 210 11.19 9.89 -4.93
CA VAL A 210 10.09 10.46 -5.69
C VAL A 210 9.75 11.90 -5.28
N LEU A 211 10.63 12.54 -4.51
CA LEU A 211 10.52 13.94 -4.09
C LEU A 211 11.72 14.74 -4.59
N SER A 212 11.45 15.90 -5.16
CA SER A 212 12.44 16.94 -5.47
C SER A 212 12.27 18.13 -4.53
N PRO A 213 13.34 18.86 -4.19
CA PRO A 213 13.25 20.07 -3.37
C PRO A 213 12.28 21.10 -3.94
N SER A 214 11.59 21.81 -3.05
CA SER A 214 10.73 22.96 -3.37
C SER A 214 11.15 24.17 -2.53
N LEU A 215 10.85 25.36 -3.01
CA LEU A 215 11.10 26.62 -2.27
C LEU A 215 10.05 26.83 -1.16
N LEU A 216 8.95 26.09 -1.16
CA LEU A 216 7.89 26.22 -0.18
C LEU A 216 8.17 25.30 1.03
N PRO A 217 8.22 25.83 2.26
CA PRO A 217 8.41 25.01 3.47
C PRO A 217 7.35 23.89 3.58
N GLY A 218 7.77 22.70 4.04
CA GLY A 218 6.89 21.55 4.19
C GLY A 218 6.31 21.00 2.89
N SER A 219 6.94 21.34 1.76
CA SER A 219 6.48 20.93 0.43
C SER A 219 7.64 20.49 -0.46
N TRP A 220 7.33 19.64 -1.43
CA TRP A 220 8.26 19.11 -2.43
C TRP A 220 7.56 19.09 -3.79
N LEU A 221 8.32 18.96 -4.85
CA LEU A 221 7.79 18.61 -6.16
C LEU A 221 7.79 17.09 -6.30
N LEU A 222 6.71 16.55 -6.84
CA LEU A 222 6.63 15.12 -7.20
C LEU A 222 7.65 14.86 -8.32
N ARG A 223 8.61 13.97 -8.04
CA ARG A 223 9.59 13.51 -9.02
C ARG A 223 9.05 12.28 -9.71
N THR A 224 8.77 12.40 -10.98
CA THR A 224 8.32 11.30 -11.85
C THR A 224 9.47 10.85 -12.72
N ASP A 225 9.78 9.55 -12.67
CA ASP A 225 10.78 8.91 -13.51
C ASP A 225 10.14 7.73 -14.26
N PRO A 226 9.73 7.90 -15.52
CA PRO A 226 9.13 6.81 -16.29
C PRO A 226 10.06 5.61 -16.54
N GLY A 227 11.36 5.76 -16.29
CA GLY A 227 12.32 4.67 -16.31
C GLY A 227 12.37 3.84 -15.02
N HIS A 228 11.62 4.22 -13.97
CA HIS A 228 11.63 3.49 -12.71
C HIS A 228 10.99 2.09 -12.86
N PRO A 229 11.74 0.99 -12.58
CA PRO A 229 11.34 -0.37 -13.00
C PRO A 229 10.10 -0.90 -12.26
N VAL A 230 9.78 -0.37 -11.07
CA VAL A 230 8.66 -0.84 -10.24
C VAL A 230 7.46 0.11 -10.31
N LEU A 231 7.69 1.41 -10.14
CA LEU A 231 6.61 2.41 -10.13
C LEU A 231 6.04 2.65 -11.53
N PHE A 232 6.90 2.60 -12.55
CA PHE A 232 6.52 2.64 -13.96
C PHE A 232 6.85 1.33 -14.67
N ASP A 233 6.48 0.21 -14.06
CA ASP A 233 6.64 -1.15 -14.61
C ASP A 233 6.10 -1.27 -16.07
N ARG A 234 5.22 -0.37 -16.47
CA ARG A 234 4.70 -0.22 -17.83
C ARG A 234 4.51 1.25 -18.18
N ALA A 235 4.46 1.57 -19.47
CA ALA A 235 4.14 2.90 -19.91
C ALA A 235 2.74 3.33 -19.44
N LEU A 236 2.65 4.50 -18.82
CA LEU A 236 1.42 5.12 -18.33
C LEU A 236 1.34 6.55 -18.85
N ASP A 237 0.13 7.06 -19.01
CA ASP A 237 -0.16 8.43 -19.43
C ASP A 237 -0.45 9.38 -18.24
N HIS A 238 -0.26 8.89 -17.02
CA HIS A 238 -0.47 9.60 -15.77
C HIS A 238 0.39 8.99 -14.65
N VAL A 239 0.51 9.71 -13.55
CA VAL A 239 1.23 9.25 -12.35
C VAL A 239 0.51 8.03 -11.75
N PRO A 240 1.21 6.90 -11.53
CA PRO A 240 0.61 5.73 -10.90
C PRO A 240 0.27 5.97 -9.43
N GLY A 241 -0.84 5.35 -8.95
CA GLY A 241 -1.27 5.48 -7.57
C GLY A 241 -0.21 5.06 -6.55
N MET A 242 0.58 4.01 -6.85
CA MET A 242 1.65 3.56 -5.95
C MET A 242 2.78 4.60 -5.81
N LEU A 243 3.04 5.41 -6.84
CA LEU A 243 3.98 6.54 -6.75
C LEU A 243 3.43 7.63 -5.83
N VAL A 244 2.12 7.88 -5.84
CA VAL A 244 1.45 8.81 -4.91
C VAL A 244 1.61 8.34 -3.47
N LEU A 245 1.39 7.05 -3.19
CA LEU A 245 1.56 6.47 -1.84
C LEU A 245 3.02 6.56 -1.39
N GLU A 246 3.97 6.29 -2.29
CA GLU A 246 5.39 6.43 -1.99
C GLU A 246 5.78 7.88 -1.71
N ALA A 247 5.27 8.84 -2.48
CA ALA A 247 5.51 10.26 -2.22
C ALA A 247 4.98 10.67 -0.84
N ALA A 248 3.82 10.16 -0.43
CA ALA A 248 3.27 10.41 0.89
C ALA A 248 4.16 9.81 2.00
N ARG A 249 4.64 8.56 1.83
CA ARG A 249 5.57 7.92 2.75
C ARG A 249 6.88 8.71 2.89
N GLN A 250 7.48 9.09 1.76
CA GLN A 250 8.72 9.88 1.75
C GLN A 250 8.55 11.25 2.39
N ALA A 251 7.42 11.93 2.14
CA ALA A 251 7.12 13.23 2.75
C ALA A 251 6.94 13.11 4.28
N ALA A 252 6.26 12.06 4.75
CA ALA A 252 6.11 11.78 6.18
C ALA A 252 7.48 11.50 6.84
N GLN A 253 8.33 10.67 6.22
CA GLN A 253 9.70 10.42 6.69
C GLN A 253 10.52 11.70 6.73
N ARG A 254 10.41 12.56 5.72
CA ARG A 254 11.15 13.83 5.67
C ARG A 254 10.76 14.78 6.79
N LEU A 255 9.47 14.81 7.19
CA LEU A 255 9.01 15.59 8.33
C LEU A 255 9.56 15.07 9.66
N ARG A 256 9.81 13.77 9.76
CA ARG A 256 10.27 13.12 10.99
C ARG A 256 11.77 12.94 11.06
N HIS A 257 12.49 13.20 9.96
CA HIS A 257 13.96 13.07 9.95
C HIS A 257 14.59 13.85 11.12
N PRO A 258 15.57 13.27 11.86
CA PRO A 258 16.28 12.03 11.57
C PRO A 258 15.64 10.73 12.10
N GLU A 259 14.47 10.78 12.74
CA GLU A 259 13.81 9.59 13.27
C GLU A 259 13.26 8.74 12.11
N PRO A 260 13.67 7.44 11.99
CA PRO A 260 13.11 6.57 10.98
C PRO A 260 11.67 6.19 11.37
N VAL A 261 10.72 6.43 10.46
CA VAL A 261 9.31 6.10 10.65
C VAL A 261 8.74 5.36 9.45
N VAL A 262 7.74 4.53 9.73
CA VAL A 262 6.98 3.83 8.70
C VAL A 262 5.49 4.06 8.88
N PRO A 263 4.70 4.11 7.80
CA PRO A 263 3.25 4.17 7.92
C PRO A 263 2.72 2.79 8.35
N VAL A 264 2.20 2.72 9.58
CA VAL A 264 1.52 1.52 10.10
C VAL A 264 0.05 1.48 9.66
N GLU A 265 -0.52 2.65 9.36
CA GLU A 265 -1.81 2.80 8.70
C GLU A 265 -1.67 3.85 7.59
N LEU A 266 -2.40 3.63 6.50
CA LEU A 266 -2.50 4.57 5.39
C LEU A 266 -3.92 4.56 4.86
N VAL A 267 -4.46 5.76 4.64
CA VAL A 267 -5.73 5.97 3.93
C VAL A 267 -5.44 6.96 2.82
N SER A 268 -5.77 6.59 1.60
CA SER A 268 -5.60 7.47 0.44
C SER A 268 -6.90 7.68 -0.32
N SER A 269 -7.03 8.82 -0.97
CA SER A 269 -8.10 9.11 -1.92
C SER A 269 -7.54 9.78 -3.17
N PHE A 270 -8.10 9.45 -4.33
CA PHE A 270 -7.66 9.93 -5.63
C PHE A 270 -8.83 10.65 -6.32
N SER A 271 -8.77 11.97 -6.40
CA SER A 271 -9.83 12.82 -6.97
C SER A 271 -9.68 13.05 -8.47
N SER A 272 -8.45 13.01 -8.98
CA SER A 272 -8.15 13.19 -10.40
C SER A 272 -6.82 12.56 -10.79
N TYR A 273 -6.62 12.34 -12.08
CA TYR A 273 -5.30 11.96 -12.60
C TYR A 273 -4.30 13.08 -12.37
N ILE A 274 -3.06 12.71 -12.00
CA ILE A 274 -1.91 13.61 -11.96
C ILE A 274 -1.18 13.46 -13.30
N GLU A 275 -1.09 14.53 -14.06
CA GLU A 275 -0.48 14.55 -15.39
C GLU A 275 1.05 14.53 -15.30
N LEU A 276 1.70 13.84 -16.23
CA LEU A 276 3.16 13.65 -16.24
C LEU A 276 3.93 14.89 -16.74
N ASP A 277 3.28 15.73 -17.53
CA ASP A 277 3.87 16.92 -18.19
C ASP A 277 3.78 18.19 -17.36
N ARG A 278 3.25 18.14 -16.15
CA ARG A 278 3.03 19.29 -15.27
C ARG A 278 3.57 19.07 -13.88
N PRO A 279 4.08 20.12 -13.22
CA PRO A 279 4.53 20.02 -11.85
C PRO A 279 3.38 19.65 -10.92
N CYS A 280 3.61 18.73 -10.00
CA CYS A 280 2.71 18.39 -8.91
C CYS A 280 3.41 18.70 -7.59
N LEU A 281 2.77 19.48 -6.73
CA LEU A 281 3.27 19.84 -5.40
C LEU A 281 2.81 18.79 -4.40
N VAL A 282 3.76 18.24 -3.64
CA VAL A 282 3.53 17.35 -2.50
C VAL A 282 3.68 18.16 -1.23
N ARG A 283 2.61 18.29 -0.45
CA ARG A 283 2.60 19.06 0.80
C ARG A 283 2.24 18.15 1.96
N ALA A 284 3.10 18.07 2.97
CA ALA A 284 2.85 17.29 4.16
C ALA A 284 2.66 18.20 5.38
N VAL A 285 1.69 17.84 6.21
CA VAL A 285 1.34 18.56 7.44
C VAL A 285 1.14 17.52 8.54
N PRO A 286 1.80 17.66 9.70
CA PRO A 286 1.44 16.87 10.87
C PRO A 286 -0.02 17.14 11.24
N GLU A 287 -0.78 16.10 11.59
CA GLU A 287 -2.10 16.26 12.18
C GLU A 287 -1.94 16.11 13.72
N ASP A 288 -2.37 17.12 14.46
CA ASP A 288 -2.43 17.04 15.90
C ASP A 288 -3.43 15.93 16.29
N GLY A 289 -3.02 15.04 17.18
CA GLY A 289 -3.91 14.01 17.72
C GLY A 289 -5.14 14.63 18.40
N PRO A 290 -6.21 13.86 18.65
CA PRO A 290 -7.48 14.33 19.19
C PRO A 290 -7.40 15.04 20.56
N ASP A 291 -6.21 15.13 21.17
CA ASP A 291 -5.96 15.84 22.43
C ASP A 291 -5.39 17.27 22.29
N GLY A 292 -5.35 17.83 21.08
CA GLY A 292 -4.97 19.22 20.82
C GLY A 292 -6.07 20.20 21.22
N GLY A 293 -6.22 20.47 22.50
CA GLY A 293 -7.06 21.56 23.01
C GLY A 293 -6.66 22.87 22.33
N GLY A 294 -7.68 23.62 21.82
CA GLY A 294 -7.52 24.90 21.17
C GLY A 294 -6.78 25.94 22.01
N PRO A 295 -6.43 27.09 21.43
CA PRO A 295 -5.67 28.12 22.13
C PRO A 295 -6.55 28.77 23.21
N GLU A 296 -6.47 28.30 24.43
CA GLU A 296 -6.96 29.04 25.57
C GLU A 296 -5.97 30.14 25.94
N GLY A 297 -6.55 31.33 26.11
CA GLY A 297 -5.92 32.61 26.27
C GLY A 297 -4.78 32.69 27.28
N GLY A 298 -3.82 33.51 26.94
CA GLY A 298 -2.67 33.83 27.75
C GLY A 298 -2.99 34.42 29.12
N GLY A 299 -2.40 33.80 30.17
CA GLY A 299 -2.16 34.40 31.48
C GLY A 299 -0.68 34.22 31.84
N PRO A 300 0.00 35.25 32.32
CA PRO A 300 1.43 35.18 32.61
C PRO A 300 1.72 34.53 33.96
N GLY A 301 2.61 33.60 34.03
CA GLY A 301 3.31 33.23 35.25
C GLY A 301 3.06 31.83 35.82
N GLY A 302 3.82 30.84 35.34
CA GLY A 302 3.92 29.56 35.99
C GLY A 302 5.13 28.78 35.49
N VAL A 303 6.27 28.93 36.18
CA VAL A 303 7.46 28.11 35.95
C VAL A 303 7.14 26.65 36.35
N ARG A 304 6.93 25.77 35.36
CA ARG A 304 6.88 24.33 35.60
C ARG A 304 8.30 23.82 35.80
N ARG A 305 8.55 23.34 37.03
CA ARG A 305 9.76 22.57 37.35
C ARG A 305 9.70 21.22 36.59
N PRO A 306 10.82 20.76 35.99
CA PRO A 306 10.89 19.40 35.43
C PRO A 306 10.88 18.40 36.61
N GLY A 307 9.91 17.49 36.62
CA GLY A 307 9.89 16.32 37.48
C GLY A 307 10.94 15.30 37.01
N PRO A 308 11.56 14.52 37.92
CA PRO A 308 12.57 13.54 37.61
C PRO A 308 11.91 12.19 37.30
N ASP A 309 11.28 12.02 36.13
CA ASP A 309 10.90 10.69 35.65
C ASP A 309 11.48 10.48 34.28
N GLY A 310 12.69 9.87 34.29
CA GLY A 310 13.35 9.29 33.12
C GLY A 310 12.65 8.03 32.61
N GLY A 311 11.37 8.15 32.24
CA GLY A 311 10.64 7.14 31.47
C GLY A 311 10.96 7.31 30.00
N GLY A 312 11.53 6.29 29.35
CA GLY A 312 11.84 6.29 27.94
C GLY A 312 10.66 6.81 27.12
N SER A 313 10.91 7.81 26.31
CA SER A 313 9.96 8.36 25.36
C SER A 313 9.60 7.27 24.35
N ALA A 314 8.58 6.48 24.66
CA ALA A 314 7.94 5.64 23.67
C ALA A 314 7.46 6.59 22.57
N HIS A 315 8.05 6.51 21.38
CA HIS A 315 7.70 7.35 20.23
C HIS A 315 6.20 7.17 19.93
N ARG A 316 5.42 8.20 20.25
CA ARG A 316 3.99 8.19 19.95
C ARG A 316 3.80 8.15 18.42
N PRO A 317 2.87 7.34 17.93
CA PRO A 317 2.46 7.41 16.54
C PRO A 317 2.05 8.84 16.19
N VAL A 318 2.49 9.32 15.04
CA VAL A 318 2.18 10.66 14.54
C VAL A 318 1.36 10.54 13.28
N ALA A 319 0.22 11.22 13.25
CA ALA A 319 -0.58 11.34 12.05
C ALA A 319 0.00 12.42 11.15
N VAL A 320 0.12 12.10 9.86
CA VAL A 320 0.60 13.01 8.82
C VAL A 320 -0.41 13.02 7.69
N ARG A 321 -0.84 14.21 7.30
CA ARG A 321 -1.67 14.43 6.12
C ARG A 321 -0.79 14.91 4.98
N VAL A 322 -0.91 14.27 3.81
CA VAL A 322 -0.15 14.63 2.61
C VAL A 322 -1.11 14.92 1.48
N LEU A 323 -0.96 16.09 0.88
CA LEU A 323 -1.75 16.54 -0.27
C LEU A 323 -0.87 16.59 -1.51
N LEU A 324 -1.34 16.01 -2.60
CA LEU A 324 -0.75 16.17 -3.93
C LEU A 324 -1.59 17.15 -4.72
N VAL A 325 -1.01 18.30 -5.06
CA VAL A 325 -1.70 19.41 -5.68
C VAL A 325 -1.13 19.67 -7.06
N GLN A 326 -1.98 19.66 -8.08
CA GLN A 326 -1.64 19.99 -9.45
C GLN A 326 -2.64 21.01 -9.99
N ASP A 327 -2.17 22.04 -10.69
CA ASP A 327 -3.00 23.13 -11.25
C ASP A 327 -3.92 23.80 -10.19
N GLY A 328 -3.43 23.93 -8.95
CA GLY A 328 -4.18 24.54 -7.83
C GLY A 328 -5.30 23.64 -7.25
N ARG A 329 -5.40 22.36 -7.65
CA ARG A 329 -6.41 21.42 -7.17
C ARG A 329 -5.74 20.24 -6.48
N THR A 330 -6.34 19.75 -5.40
CA THR A 330 -5.92 18.52 -4.75
C THR A 330 -6.33 17.34 -5.64
N ALA A 331 -5.33 16.67 -6.21
CA ALA A 331 -5.52 15.50 -7.05
C ALA A 331 -5.56 14.20 -6.22
N ALA A 332 -4.79 14.16 -5.13
CA ALA A 332 -4.81 13.05 -4.19
C ALA A 332 -4.53 13.54 -2.76
N GLU A 333 -5.05 12.81 -1.80
CA GLU A 333 -4.82 13.01 -0.38
C GLU A 333 -4.44 11.67 0.26
N CYS A 334 -3.42 11.68 1.13
CA CYS A 334 -3.04 10.54 1.94
C CYS A 334 -2.97 10.96 3.41
N ARG A 335 -3.52 10.13 4.30
CA ARG A 335 -3.34 10.20 5.74
C ARG A 335 -2.58 8.99 6.22
N LEU A 336 -1.50 9.22 6.95
CA LEU A 336 -0.62 8.18 7.43
C LEU A 336 -0.55 8.28 8.94
N LEU A 337 -0.75 7.14 9.62
CA LEU A 337 -0.31 7.00 11.00
C LEU A 337 1.08 6.37 10.98
N THR A 338 2.09 7.10 11.44
CA THR A 338 3.48 6.63 11.41
C THR A 338 3.90 6.07 12.76
N GLY A 339 4.51 4.88 12.73
CA GLY A 339 5.17 4.28 13.88
C GLY A 339 6.69 4.31 13.74
N PRO A 340 7.44 4.12 14.85
CA PRO A 340 8.89 4.01 14.79
C PRO A 340 9.29 2.71 14.07
N VAL A 341 10.38 2.76 13.31
CA VAL A 341 11.13 1.55 12.96
C VAL A 341 11.91 1.16 14.21
N ALA A 342 11.62 -0.01 14.79
CA ALA A 342 12.35 -0.49 15.96
C ALA A 342 13.86 -0.48 15.67
N GLY A 343 14.61 0.35 16.38
CA GLY A 343 16.07 0.39 16.31
C GLY A 343 16.70 -0.93 16.79
N PRO A 344 18.02 -1.13 16.66
CA PRO A 344 18.69 -2.29 17.19
C PRO A 344 18.36 -2.39 18.69
N VAL A 345 17.75 -3.50 19.09
CA VAL A 345 17.54 -3.79 20.52
C VAL A 345 18.94 -3.90 21.11
N SER A 346 19.30 -2.97 22.01
CA SER A 346 20.54 -3.11 22.77
C SER A 346 20.43 -4.42 23.56
N GLU A 347 21.46 -5.26 23.51
CA GLU A 347 21.48 -6.59 24.12
C GLU A 347 21.16 -6.61 25.62
N SER A 348 21.10 -5.46 26.28
CA SER A 348 20.76 -5.34 27.69
C SER A 348 19.27 -5.39 28.02
N ALA A 349 18.36 -5.35 27.05
CA ALA A 349 16.90 -5.45 27.24
C ALA A 349 16.31 -6.85 26.97
N THR A 350 17.16 -7.85 26.66
CA THR A 350 16.77 -9.18 26.18
C THR A 350 16.08 -10.08 27.22
N GLY A 351 16.05 -9.69 28.50
CA GLY A 351 15.49 -10.56 29.55
C GLY A 351 13.96 -10.48 29.73
N ARG A 352 13.30 -9.36 29.44
CA ARG A 352 11.86 -9.19 29.74
C ARG A 352 10.98 -8.99 28.49
N LEU A 353 11.52 -8.44 27.39
CA LEU A 353 10.78 -8.29 26.13
C LEU A 353 10.79 -9.57 25.29
N GLY A 354 11.78 -10.42 25.46
CA GLY A 354 11.86 -11.74 24.78
C GLY A 354 10.74 -12.69 25.20
N GLN A 355 10.25 -12.57 26.43
CA GLN A 355 9.19 -13.44 26.98
C GLN A 355 7.82 -13.00 26.46
N ALA A 356 7.50 -11.69 26.50
CA ALA A 356 6.26 -11.15 25.94
C ALA A 356 6.17 -11.30 24.42
N ARG A 357 7.31 -11.27 23.69
CA ARG A 357 7.37 -11.49 22.24
C ARG A 357 7.19 -12.96 21.87
N ARG A 358 7.66 -13.90 22.69
CA ARG A 358 7.39 -15.32 22.49
C ARG A 358 5.93 -15.66 22.77
N GLU A 359 5.35 -15.12 23.82
CA GLU A 359 3.95 -15.33 24.18
C GLU A 359 2.98 -14.83 23.10
N ALA A 360 3.26 -13.69 22.44
CA ALA A 360 2.44 -13.19 21.32
C ALA A 360 2.52 -14.05 20.05
N PHE A 361 3.60 -14.84 19.89
CA PHE A 361 3.75 -15.79 18.78
C PHE A 361 3.34 -17.22 19.15
N GLU A 362 3.41 -17.58 20.44
CA GLU A 362 3.01 -18.89 20.96
C GLU A 362 1.49 -19.04 21.07
N ASP A 363 0.74 -17.96 21.18
CA ASP A 363 -0.74 -17.95 21.16
C ASP A 363 -1.35 -18.04 19.75
N CYS A 364 -0.56 -18.01 18.69
CA CYS A 364 -1.05 -18.28 17.35
C CYS A 364 -1.09 -19.81 17.13
N PRO A 365 -2.25 -20.44 16.92
CA PRO A 365 -2.33 -21.87 16.75
C PRO A 365 -1.49 -22.29 15.53
N ALA A 366 -0.54 -23.19 15.76
CA ALA A 366 0.15 -23.87 14.66
C ALA A 366 -0.91 -24.54 13.79
N GLY A 367 -1.12 -24.02 12.60
CA GLY A 367 -2.02 -24.62 11.62
C GLY A 367 -1.57 -26.09 11.38
N PRO A 368 -2.48 -27.00 11.04
CA PRO A 368 -2.16 -28.39 10.83
C PRO A 368 -1.06 -28.49 9.75
N GLY A 369 0.11 -28.98 10.15
CA GLY A 369 1.22 -29.21 9.25
C GLY A 369 0.77 -30.10 8.09
N LEU A 370 0.91 -29.58 6.87
CA LEU A 370 0.76 -30.39 5.68
C LEU A 370 1.84 -31.48 5.71
N PRO A 371 1.50 -32.76 5.47
CA PRO A 371 2.49 -33.82 5.43
C PRO A 371 3.45 -33.55 4.26
N LEU A 372 4.74 -33.51 4.56
CA LEU A 372 5.80 -33.58 3.57
C LEU A 372 5.65 -34.90 2.81
N ALA A 373 5.21 -34.81 1.55
CA ALA A 373 5.30 -35.95 0.64
C ALA A 373 6.77 -36.15 0.26
N SER A 374 7.26 -37.31 0.62
CA SER A 374 8.57 -37.86 0.23
C SER A 374 8.67 -38.12 -1.27
#